data_5a93dc672dc328cba0c3faa08aefb08a
#
_entry.id   5a93dc672dc328cba0c3faa08aefb08a
#
_cell.length_a   1.000
_cell.length_b   1.000
_cell.length_c   1.000
_cell.angle_alpha   90.00
_cell.angle_beta   90.00
_cell.angle_gamma   90.00
#
_symmetry.space_group_name_H-M   'P 1'
#
loop_
_entity.id
_entity.type
_entity.pdbx_description
1 polymer ?
#
loop_
_entity_poly.entity_id
_entity_poly.type
_entity_poly.pdbx_seq_one_letter_code
_entity_poly.pdbx_strand_id
1 'polypeptide(L)'
;LIATASLQAALAAPTLYVGRIITMDPARPFAGAVLVDGDRIVAVGGDELRRAHEQEARVVELGQRAMLPGFIDAHGHLTATAAYINFVNLAPPPVGPVDDVAHLQTTLREHIERERIPASQWIVGVGYDDSLLKEKRHPTRDDLDSVSREHPIFIVHVSGHLSVGNSALLSQAGISSETIDPPGGAYRRRADSREPNGVFEEMAHYAVMARLPRPNPDSALTGLQKTMGYLASQGLTTVQDGGANTENLQLLQSAAQNGLLNLDVVAYRYWSPIGMALPKEFVSNEYQNRFRVDGVKIILDGSPQGKTAFLSRPYTVPPVGRDASYRGYPSLPEPVVQKAVTAALQARVPLLAHANGDAAAEILIDAVDAAAVAEA
;
A
#
# COMPACT_ATOMS: atom_id res chain seq x y z
N LEU A 1 2.96 3.03 -61.35
CA LEU A 1 3.97 3.60 -60.43
C LEU A 1 3.22 4.10 -59.17
N ILE A 2 3.22 3.27 -58.12
CA ILE A 2 2.72 3.64 -56.78
C ILE A 2 3.94 4.08 -56.00
N ALA A 3 4.02 5.37 -55.70
CA ALA A 3 5.05 5.93 -54.83
C ALA A 3 4.73 5.55 -53.38
N THR A 4 5.50 4.65 -52.81
CA THR A 4 5.51 4.36 -51.34
C THR A 4 6.22 5.52 -50.64
N ALA A 5 5.46 6.44 -50.08
CA ALA A 5 5.99 7.42 -49.13
C ALA A 5 6.32 6.70 -47.84
N SER A 6 7.59 6.44 -47.59
CA SER A 6 8.09 6.03 -46.28
C SER A 6 7.90 7.18 -45.29
N LEU A 7 6.94 7.05 -44.35
CA LEU A 7 6.86 7.91 -43.20
C LEU A 7 8.07 7.59 -42.29
N GLN A 8 9.18 8.28 -42.50
CA GLN A 8 10.22 8.34 -41.46
C GLN A 8 9.64 9.13 -40.28
N ALA A 9 9.31 8.46 -39.19
CA ALA A 9 9.07 9.11 -37.91
C ALA A 9 10.31 9.96 -37.61
N ALA A 10 10.16 11.28 -37.62
CA ALA A 10 11.24 12.18 -37.22
C ALA A 10 11.57 11.81 -35.76
N LEU A 11 12.76 11.21 -35.54
CA LEU A 11 13.27 10.96 -34.19
C LEU A 11 13.30 12.31 -33.48
N ALA A 12 12.63 12.41 -32.33
CA ALA A 12 12.64 13.62 -31.53
C ALA A 12 14.11 13.92 -31.15
N ALA A 13 14.53 15.19 -31.28
CA ALA A 13 15.89 15.59 -30.92
C ALA A 13 16.18 15.20 -29.46
N PRO A 14 17.42 14.77 -29.14
CA PRO A 14 17.83 14.50 -27.77
C PRO A 14 17.55 15.68 -26.85
N THR A 15 17.35 15.46 -25.56
CA THR A 15 17.14 16.51 -24.56
C THR A 15 18.38 16.63 -23.67
N LEU A 16 18.95 17.83 -23.61
CA LEU A 16 20.09 18.18 -22.76
C LEU A 16 19.60 18.95 -21.54
N TYR A 17 19.64 18.31 -20.37
CA TYR A 17 19.36 18.99 -19.10
C TYR A 17 20.63 19.62 -18.56
N VAL A 18 20.59 20.91 -18.20
CA VAL A 18 21.75 21.68 -17.74
C VAL A 18 21.45 22.29 -16.38
N GLY A 19 22.36 22.09 -15.43
CA GLY A 19 22.24 22.63 -14.06
C GLY A 19 22.82 21.72 -13.00
N ARG A 20 22.31 21.81 -11.78
CA ARG A 20 22.76 21.00 -10.67
C ARG A 20 22.19 19.57 -10.78
N ILE A 21 23.06 18.61 -11.06
CA ILE A 21 22.69 17.19 -11.18
C ILE A 21 23.38 16.41 -10.08
N ILE A 22 22.59 15.66 -9.30
CA ILE A 22 23.04 14.76 -8.25
C ILE A 22 22.91 13.35 -8.83
N THR A 23 24.03 12.70 -9.10
CA THR A 23 24.05 11.46 -9.90
C THR A 23 23.78 10.22 -9.08
N MET A 24 23.95 10.28 -7.75
CA MET A 24 23.96 9.14 -6.82
C MET A 24 25.09 8.14 -7.10
N ASP A 25 26.05 8.46 -7.97
CA ASP A 25 27.25 7.70 -8.21
C ASP A 25 28.38 8.22 -7.28
N PRO A 26 28.92 7.41 -6.35
CA PRO A 26 30.00 7.84 -5.47
C PRO A 26 31.26 8.32 -6.19
N ALA A 27 31.54 7.79 -7.38
CA ALA A 27 32.69 8.19 -8.19
C ALA A 27 32.51 9.56 -8.86
N ARG A 28 31.27 9.98 -9.08
CA ARG A 28 30.91 11.26 -9.67
C ARG A 28 29.62 11.82 -9.05
N PRO A 29 29.62 12.23 -7.80
CA PRO A 29 28.39 12.59 -7.08
C PRO A 29 27.62 13.78 -7.67
N PHE A 30 28.29 14.63 -8.46
CA PHE A 30 27.70 15.81 -9.10
C PHE A 30 28.09 15.89 -10.58
N ALA A 31 27.16 16.40 -11.38
CA ALA A 31 27.37 16.74 -12.79
C ALA A 31 26.71 18.08 -13.13
N GLY A 32 27.07 18.65 -14.27
CA GLY A 32 26.51 19.91 -14.78
C GLY A 32 25.52 19.72 -15.93
N ALA A 33 25.56 18.55 -16.60
CA ALA A 33 24.69 18.25 -17.71
C ALA A 33 24.38 16.75 -17.83
N VAL A 34 23.18 16.43 -18.33
CA VAL A 34 22.75 15.08 -18.72
C VAL A 34 22.10 15.15 -20.10
N LEU A 35 22.55 14.32 -21.00
CA LEU A 35 21.96 14.12 -22.32
C LEU A 35 21.08 12.88 -22.32
N VAL A 36 19.83 13.05 -22.74
CA VAL A 36 18.81 11.99 -22.85
C VAL A 36 18.37 11.87 -24.29
N ASP A 37 18.40 10.67 -24.84
CA ASP A 37 17.87 10.34 -26.16
C ASP A 37 16.79 9.26 -26.02
N GLY A 38 15.57 9.61 -26.40
CA GLY A 38 14.40 8.77 -26.16
C GLY A 38 14.20 8.50 -24.66
N ASP A 39 14.32 7.24 -24.27
CA ASP A 39 14.16 6.76 -22.89
C ASP A 39 15.53 6.47 -22.20
N ARG A 40 16.66 6.87 -22.80
CA ARG A 40 17.99 6.54 -22.31
C ARG A 40 18.81 7.76 -21.96
N ILE A 41 19.51 7.68 -20.83
CA ILE A 41 20.61 8.59 -20.52
C ILE A 41 21.82 8.16 -21.36
N VAL A 42 22.24 9.00 -22.30
CA VAL A 42 23.36 8.68 -23.20
C VAL A 42 24.68 9.29 -22.75
N ALA A 43 24.63 10.37 -21.99
CA ALA A 43 25.82 10.97 -21.41
C ALA A 43 25.52 11.75 -20.13
N VAL A 44 26.51 11.76 -19.20
CA VAL A 44 26.50 12.58 -17.98
C VAL A 44 27.86 13.30 -17.91
N GLY A 45 27.83 14.64 -17.80
CA GLY A 45 29.06 15.45 -17.86
C GLY A 45 28.89 16.85 -17.30
N GLY A 46 29.72 17.75 -17.75
CA GLY A 46 29.72 19.16 -17.38
C GLY A 46 29.58 20.07 -18.59
N ASP A 47 30.33 21.20 -18.59
CA ASP A 47 30.29 22.20 -19.65
C ASP A 47 30.76 21.65 -21.01
N GLU A 48 31.61 20.65 -21.02
CA GLU A 48 32.04 19.95 -22.24
C GLU A 48 30.88 19.24 -22.94
N LEU A 49 30.01 18.57 -22.17
CA LEU A 49 28.83 17.91 -22.69
C LEU A 49 27.82 18.92 -23.24
N ARG A 50 27.63 20.04 -22.50
CA ARG A 50 26.79 21.15 -22.95
C ARG A 50 27.25 21.69 -24.31
N ARG A 51 28.53 22.08 -24.42
CA ARG A 51 29.10 22.65 -25.66
C ARG A 51 29.03 21.69 -26.86
N ALA A 52 29.14 20.38 -26.59
CA ALA A 52 29.08 19.38 -27.65
C ALA A 52 27.69 19.20 -28.24
N HIS A 53 26.62 19.42 -27.48
CA HIS A 53 25.26 19.05 -27.85
C HIS A 53 24.21 20.18 -27.83
N GLU A 54 24.53 21.38 -27.33
CA GLU A 54 23.55 22.47 -27.16
C GLU A 54 22.92 22.97 -28.48
N GLN A 55 23.56 22.73 -29.62
CA GLN A 55 23.02 23.12 -30.94
C GLN A 55 22.11 22.08 -31.55
N GLU A 56 22.25 20.81 -31.17
CA GLU A 56 21.55 19.68 -31.77
C GLU A 56 20.44 19.13 -30.85
N ALA A 57 20.58 19.38 -29.53
CA ALA A 57 19.64 18.91 -28.53
C ALA A 57 18.66 20.00 -28.10
N ARG A 58 17.48 19.60 -27.64
CA ARG A 58 16.59 20.48 -26.90
C ARG A 58 17.18 20.76 -25.52
N VAL A 59 17.61 22.01 -25.25
CA VAL A 59 18.19 22.39 -23.96
C VAL A 59 17.10 22.72 -22.95
N VAL A 60 17.22 22.14 -21.73
CA VAL A 60 16.37 22.40 -20.56
C VAL A 60 17.27 22.90 -19.43
N GLU A 61 17.19 24.20 -19.15
CA GLU A 61 17.89 24.82 -18.02
C GLU A 61 17.15 24.53 -16.72
N LEU A 62 17.83 23.91 -15.75
CA LEU A 62 17.24 23.55 -14.46
C LEU A 62 17.08 24.77 -13.53
N GLY A 63 17.85 25.83 -13.73
CA GLY A 63 17.86 27.03 -12.89
C GLY A 63 18.24 26.68 -11.46
N GLN A 64 17.39 27.03 -10.49
CA GLN A 64 17.61 26.74 -9.07
C GLN A 64 17.23 25.29 -8.67
N ARG A 65 16.67 24.50 -9.57
CA ARG A 65 16.27 23.11 -9.31
C ARG A 65 17.47 22.17 -9.42
N ALA A 66 17.41 21.05 -8.69
CA ALA A 66 18.31 19.93 -8.86
C ALA A 66 17.62 18.81 -9.62
N MET A 67 18.39 18.06 -10.42
CA MET A 67 17.96 16.82 -11.06
C MET A 67 18.59 15.63 -10.32
N LEU A 68 17.78 14.63 -10.04
CA LEU A 68 18.17 13.37 -9.41
C LEU A 68 17.64 12.20 -10.23
N PRO A 69 18.21 10.99 -10.08
CA PRO A 69 17.53 9.76 -10.49
C PRO A 69 16.15 9.65 -9.84
N GLY A 70 15.20 9.04 -10.54
CA GLY A 70 13.89 8.78 -9.98
C GLY A 70 13.97 7.89 -8.74
N PHE A 71 13.07 8.12 -7.79
CA PHE A 71 13.04 7.34 -6.55
C PHE A 71 12.43 5.97 -6.77
N ILE A 72 12.90 5.00 -5.98
CA ILE A 72 12.36 3.64 -5.93
C ILE A 72 11.65 3.49 -4.58
N ASP A 73 10.36 3.14 -4.63
CA ASP A 73 9.62 2.74 -3.44
C ASP A 73 10.12 1.37 -2.97
N ALA A 74 10.85 1.36 -1.88
CA ALA A 74 11.47 0.15 -1.36
C ALA A 74 10.45 -0.82 -0.73
N HIS A 75 9.32 -0.32 -0.23
CA HIS A 75 8.24 -1.13 0.33
C HIS A 75 6.90 -0.38 0.30
N GLY A 76 6.02 -0.77 -0.60
CA GLY A 76 4.68 -0.22 -0.74
C GLY A 76 3.62 -1.27 -1.07
N HIS A 77 2.37 -0.80 -1.16
CA HIS A 77 1.19 -1.59 -1.47
C HIS A 77 0.36 -0.85 -2.53
N LEU A 78 0.84 -0.86 -3.78
CA LEU A 78 0.28 -0.07 -4.87
C LEU A 78 -1.22 -0.32 -5.07
N THR A 79 -1.65 -1.58 -5.16
CA THR A 79 -3.06 -1.91 -5.43
C THR A 79 -3.97 -1.60 -4.24
N ALA A 80 -3.48 -1.76 -3.00
CA ALA A 80 -4.22 -1.34 -1.81
C ALA A 80 -4.38 0.19 -1.78
N THR A 81 -3.32 0.95 -2.07
CA THR A 81 -3.38 2.41 -2.18
C THR A 81 -4.35 2.83 -3.30
N ALA A 82 -4.33 2.14 -4.45
CA ALA A 82 -5.25 2.39 -5.56
C ALA A 82 -6.73 2.14 -5.19
N ALA A 83 -7.00 1.16 -4.34
CA ALA A 83 -8.34 0.94 -3.80
C ALA A 83 -8.77 2.07 -2.86
N TYR A 84 -7.84 2.66 -2.11
CA TYR A 84 -8.11 3.70 -1.11
C TYR A 84 -8.06 5.13 -1.64
N ILE A 85 -7.50 5.37 -2.84
CA ILE A 85 -7.28 6.73 -3.38
C ILE A 85 -8.59 7.55 -3.54
N ASN A 86 -9.71 6.87 -3.64
CA ASN A 86 -11.03 7.49 -3.75
C ASN A 86 -11.77 7.56 -2.40
N PHE A 87 -11.20 7.04 -1.31
CA PHE A 87 -11.78 7.10 0.02
C PHE A 87 -11.47 8.43 0.70
N VAL A 88 -12.28 8.77 1.69
CA VAL A 88 -12.08 10.02 2.45
C VAL A 88 -10.82 9.91 3.29
N ASN A 89 -9.87 10.83 3.09
CA ASN A 89 -8.68 10.90 3.94
C ASN A 89 -9.05 11.47 5.31
N LEU A 90 -8.99 10.62 6.34
CA LEU A 90 -9.28 10.95 7.73
C LEU A 90 -8.01 10.96 8.59
N ALA A 91 -6.83 10.95 7.96
CA ALA A 91 -5.56 10.94 8.67
C ALA A 91 -5.33 12.26 9.44
N PRO A 92 -4.64 12.20 10.58
CA PRO A 92 -4.19 13.39 11.29
C PRO A 92 -2.97 14.04 10.62
N PRO A 93 -2.63 15.29 11.01
CA PRO A 93 -1.39 15.92 10.59
C PRO A 93 -0.15 15.06 10.92
N PRO A 94 0.89 15.06 10.04
CA PRO A 94 1.03 15.83 8.80
C PRO A 94 0.42 15.17 7.55
N VAL A 95 -0.14 13.97 7.65
CA VAL A 95 -0.63 13.17 6.49
C VAL A 95 -2.00 13.68 6.00
N GLY A 96 -2.83 14.11 6.91
CA GLY A 96 -4.15 14.67 6.64
C GLY A 96 -4.51 15.76 7.65
N PRO A 97 -5.72 16.33 7.57
CA PRO A 97 -6.10 17.46 8.42
C PRO A 97 -6.82 17.06 9.72
N VAL A 98 -7.26 15.82 9.89
CA VAL A 98 -8.24 15.42 10.91
C VAL A 98 -7.59 15.26 12.28
N ASP A 99 -7.88 16.14 13.20
CA ASP A 99 -7.30 16.18 14.55
C ASP A 99 -8.30 15.93 15.70
N ASP A 100 -9.61 15.91 15.40
CA ASP A 100 -10.68 15.58 16.35
C ASP A 100 -11.90 14.96 15.66
N VAL A 101 -12.84 14.44 16.45
CA VAL A 101 -14.07 13.80 15.95
C VAL A 101 -14.96 14.80 15.19
N ALA A 102 -15.03 16.05 15.62
CA ALA A 102 -15.85 17.07 14.95
C ALA A 102 -15.31 17.39 13.54
N HIS A 103 -13.99 17.47 13.39
CA HIS A 103 -13.35 17.63 12.09
C HIS A 103 -13.56 16.39 11.18
N LEU A 104 -13.43 15.18 11.74
CA LEU A 104 -13.73 13.93 11.04
C LEU A 104 -15.16 13.94 10.48
N GLN A 105 -16.16 14.33 11.30
CA GLN A 105 -17.54 14.42 10.89
C GLN A 105 -17.75 15.45 9.77
N THR A 106 -17.12 16.61 9.87
CA THR A 106 -17.17 17.67 8.85
C THR A 106 -16.58 17.19 7.53
N THR A 107 -15.41 16.56 7.57
CA THR A 107 -14.73 16.01 6.38
C THR A 107 -15.61 14.99 5.65
N LEU A 108 -16.28 14.11 6.39
CA LEU A 108 -17.21 13.12 5.83
C LEU A 108 -18.45 13.80 5.18
N ARG A 109 -19.07 14.82 5.84
CA ARG A 109 -20.22 15.56 5.28
C ARG A 109 -19.84 16.29 4.00
N GLU A 110 -18.73 17.02 4.01
CA GLU A 110 -18.22 17.73 2.84
C GLU A 110 -17.96 16.79 1.67
N HIS A 111 -17.44 15.59 1.93
CA HIS A 111 -17.25 14.58 0.89
C HIS A 111 -18.59 14.13 0.29
N ILE A 112 -19.58 13.81 1.12
CA ILE A 112 -20.92 13.41 0.66
C ILE A 112 -21.54 14.49 -0.21
N GLU A 113 -21.47 15.75 0.21
CA GLU A 113 -22.04 16.90 -0.52
C GLU A 113 -21.28 17.17 -1.83
N ARG A 114 -19.95 17.21 -1.80
CA ARG A 114 -19.10 17.49 -2.96
C ARG A 114 -19.26 16.46 -4.05
N GLU A 115 -19.27 15.19 -3.68
CA GLU A 115 -19.40 14.06 -4.62
C GLU A 115 -20.86 13.75 -4.94
N ARG A 116 -21.82 14.42 -4.28
CA ARG A 116 -23.28 14.21 -4.43
C ARG A 116 -23.67 12.73 -4.31
N ILE A 117 -23.14 12.08 -3.27
CA ILE A 117 -23.30 10.63 -3.10
C ILE A 117 -24.76 10.33 -2.79
N PRO A 118 -25.41 9.43 -3.55
CA PRO A 118 -26.81 9.06 -3.29
C PRO A 118 -26.97 8.37 -1.94
N ALA A 119 -28.12 8.55 -1.29
CA ALA A 119 -28.49 7.78 -0.10
C ALA A 119 -28.33 6.28 -0.36
N SER A 120 -28.00 5.51 0.68
CA SER A 120 -27.68 4.08 0.63
C SER A 120 -26.36 3.67 -0.02
N GLN A 121 -25.63 4.57 -0.70
CA GLN A 121 -24.25 4.28 -1.11
C GLN A 121 -23.29 4.38 0.06
N TRP A 122 -22.29 3.50 0.04
CA TRP A 122 -21.26 3.45 1.10
C TRP A 122 -20.34 4.66 1.05
N ILE A 123 -20.06 5.21 2.23
CA ILE A 123 -19.01 6.20 2.45
C ILE A 123 -17.88 5.50 3.16
N VAL A 124 -16.70 5.50 2.55
CA VAL A 124 -15.52 4.88 3.13
C VAL A 124 -14.46 5.94 3.42
N GLY A 125 -14.01 6.00 4.66
CA GLY A 125 -12.89 6.83 5.08
C GLY A 125 -11.73 5.98 5.60
N VAL A 126 -10.50 6.50 5.53
CA VAL A 126 -9.30 5.77 5.93
C VAL A 126 -8.33 6.66 6.69
N GLY A 127 -7.57 6.04 7.57
CA GLY A 127 -6.40 6.66 8.17
C GLY A 127 -6.64 7.40 9.49
N TYR A 128 -7.85 7.39 10.07
CA TYR A 128 -8.02 7.96 11.40
C TYR A 128 -7.15 7.24 12.44
N ASP A 129 -6.69 7.97 13.44
CA ASP A 129 -5.87 7.44 14.54
C ASP A 129 -6.46 7.90 15.88
N ASP A 130 -7.03 6.97 16.65
CA ASP A 130 -7.68 7.27 17.93
C ASP A 130 -6.71 7.84 18.95
N SER A 131 -5.43 7.48 18.87
CA SER A 131 -4.39 7.99 19.76
C SER A 131 -3.99 9.42 19.45
N LEU A 132 -4.23 9.90 18.23
CA LEU A 132 -3.90 11.26 17.77
C LEU A 132 -5.11 12.21 17.78
N LEU A 133 -6.34 11.68 17.76
CA LEU A 133 -7.53 12.49 17.95
C LEU A 133 -7.52 13.15 19.33
N LYS A 134 -8.04 14.39 19.43
CA LYS A 134 -8.13 15.14 20.71
C LYS A 134 -8.86 14.37 21.80
N GLU A 135 -9.89 13.62 21.44
CA GLU A 135 -10.70 12.81 22.35
C GLU A 135 -9.99 11.56 22.88
N LYS A 136 -8.85 11.15 22.28
CA LYS A 136 -8.08 9.96 22.66
C LYS A 136 -8.92 8.68 22.72
N ARG A 137 -9.88 8.57 21.83
CA ARG A 137 -10.77 7.41 21.67
C ARG A 137 -11.10 7.16 20.21
N HIS A 138 -11.52 5.94 19.92
CA HIS A 138 -12.16 5.68 18.63
C HIS A 138 -13.43 6.53 18.49
N PRO A 139 -13.76 7.02 17.28
CA PRO A 139 -15.11 7.41 16.93
C PRO A 139 -16.07 6.24 17.17
N THR A 140 -17.34 6.53 17.42
CA THR A 140 -18.37 5.53 17.65
C THR A 140 -19.46 5.60 16.59
N ARG A 141 -20.34 4.62 16.60
CA ARG A 141 -21.55 4.62 15.79
C ARG A 141 -22.32 5.94 15.87
N ASP A 142 -22.45 6.49 17.09
CA ASP A 142 -23.20 7.72 17.31
C ASP A 142 -22.50 8.95 16.71
N ASP A 143 -21.16 8.99 16.78
CA ASP A 143 -20.38 10.03 16.12
C ASP A 143 -20.62 10.00 14.59
N LEU A 144 -20.67 8.82 13.98
CA LEU A 144 -20.91 8.66 12.54
C LEU A 144 -22.41 8.82 12.17
N ASP A 145 -23.34 8.46 13.03
CA ASP A 145 -24.77 8.70 12.84
C ASP A 145 -25.10 10.19 12.75
N SER A 146 -24.32 11.03 13.43
CA SER A 146 -24.45 12.49 13.33
C SER A 146 -24.04 13.04 11.97
N VAL A 147 -23.24 12.29 11.18
CA VAL A 147 -22.90 12.63 9.79
C VAL A 147 -24.08 12.27 8.89
N SER A 148 -24.48 10.99 8.92
CA SER A 148 -25.62 10.49 8.15
C SER A 148 -26.16 9.19 8.73
N ARG A 149 -27.47 9.02 8.72
CA ARG A 149 -28.16 7.76 8.99
C ARG A 149 -28.66 7.04 7.74
N GLU A 150 -28.53 7.67 6.59
CA GLU A 150 -28.99 7.13 5.31
C GLU A 150 -27.86 6.45 4.52
N HIS A 151 -26.61 6.92 4.71
CA HIS A 151 -25.44 6.34 4.08
C HIS A 151 -24.78 5.36 5.04
N PRO A 152 -24.50 4.12 4.63
CA PRO A 152 -23.59 3.25 5.38
C PRO A 152 -22.19 3.88 5.41
N ILE A 153 -21.72 4.28 6.60
CA ILE A 153 -20.39 4.87 6.79
C ILE A 153 -19.47 3.84 7.42
N PHE A 154 -18.31 3.63 6.79
CA PHE A 154 -17.25 2.75 7.26
C PHE A 154 -15.93 3.49 7.26
N ILE A 155 -15.31 3.65 8.43
CA ILE A 155 -14.01 4.30 8.55
C ILE A 155 -12.97 3.32 9.07
N VAL A 156 -11.81 3.29 8.40
CA VAL A 156 -10.71 2.37 8.72
C VAL A 156 -9.64 3.10 9.50
N HIS A 157 -9.20 2.51 10.60
CA HIS A 157 -8.10 2.99 11.42
C HIS A 157 -6.77 2.90 10.65
N VAL A 158 -5.82 3.76 10.98
CA VAL A 158 -4.49 3.83 10.35
C VAL A 158 -3.73 2.49 10.35
N SER A 159 -3.97 1.64 11.35
CA SER A 159 -3.35 0.30 11.41
C SER A 159 -3.87 -0.70 10.38
N GLY A 160 -5.06 -0.45 9.78
CA GLY A 160 -5.72 -1.44 8.91
C GLY A 160 -6.31 -2.65 9.64
N HIS A 161 -6.34 -2.65 10.99
CA HIS A 161 -6.83 -3.76 11.82
C HIS A 161 -8.13 -3.45 12.56
N LEU A 162 -8.53 -2.17 12.57
CA LEU A 162 -9.73 -1.71 13.25
C LEU A 162 -10.54 -0.81 12.31
N SER A 163 -11.83 -0.73 12.59
CA SER A 163 -12.72 0.16 11.85
C SER A 163 -13.94 0.56 12.69
N VAL A 164 -14.69 1.54 12.19
CA VAL A 164 -15.93 1.97 12.82
C VAL A 164 -17.02 2.08 11.77
N GLY A 165 -18.22 1.62 12.12
CA GLY A 165 -19.41 1.73 11.30
C GLY A 165 -20.55 2.45 12.02
N ASN A 166 -21.36 3.17 11.24
CA ASN A 166 -22.59 3.80 11.73
C ASN A 166 -23.78 2.82 11.80
N SER A 167 -24.93 3.29 12.26
CA SER A 167 -26.15 2.47 12.39
C SER A 167 -26.64 1.91 11.04
N ALA A 168 -26.54 2.68 9.95
CA ALA A 168 -26.93 2.22 8.63
C ALA A 168 -26.06 1.04 8.17
N LEU A 169 -24.74 1.10 8.41
CA LEU A 169 -23.81 0.01 8.11
C LEU A 169 -24.10 -1.22 8.96
N LEU A 170 -24.26 -1.05 10.28
CA LEU A 170 -24.58 -2.17 11.19
C LEU A 170 -25.85 -2.91 10.75
N SER A 171 -26.90 -2.15 10.40
CA SER A 171 -28.17 -2.71 9.90
C SER A 171 -27.96 -3.49 8.60
N GLN A 172 -27.25 -2.91 7.62
CA GLN A 172 -26.97 -3.57 6.34
C GLN A 172 -26.07 -4.81 6.51
N ALA A 173 -25.14 -4.78 7.47
CA ALA A 173 -24.28 -5.90 7.80
C ALA A 173 -24.97 -6.96 8.68
N GLY A 174 -26.21 -6.75 9.15
CA GLY A 174 -26.91 -7.65 10.05
C GLY A 174 -26.23 -7.79 11.42
N ILE A 175 -25.54 -6.73 11.88
CA ILE A 175 -24.82 -6.71 13.16
C ILE A 175 -25.72 -6.08 14.21
N SER A 176 -26.02 -6.83 15.29
CA SER A 176 -26.92 -6.45 16.36
C SER A 176 -26.39 -6.86 17.74
N SER A 177 -27.18 -6.65 18.78
CA SER A 177 -26.90 -7.16 20.13
C SER A 177 -26.76 -8.68 20.21
N GLU A 178 -27.37 -9.41 19.27
CA GLU A 178 -27.34 -10.88 19.21
C GLU A 178 -26.15 -11.44 18.42
N THR A 179 -25.42 -10.58 17.69
CA THR A 179 -24.27 -11.02 16.89
C THR A 179 -23.13 -11.46 17.80
N ILE A 180 -22.62 -12.66 17.57
CA ILE A 180 -21.49 -13.25 18.31
C ILE A 180 -20.18 -12.74 17.70
N ASP A 181 -19.21 -12.45 18.54
CA ASP A 181 -17.88 -12.07 18.11
C ASP A 181 -17.21 -13.23 17.32
N PRO A 182 -16.60 -12.95 16.17
CA PRO A 182 -15.89 -13.97 15.43
C PRO A 182 -14.61 -14.39 16.18
N PRO A 183 -14.14 -15.63 16.01
CA PRO A 183 -12.87 -16.04 16.57
C PRO A 183 -11.74 -15.09 16.13
N GLY A 184 -10.98 -14.54 17.09
CA GLY A 184 -9.90 -13.61 16.83
C GLY A 184 -10.33 -12.18 16.51
N GLY A 185 -11.56 -11.78 16.79
CA GLY A 185 -12.06 -10.42 16.61
C GLY A 185 -13.17 -10.06 17.57
N ALA A 186 -13.56 -8.78 17.60
CA ALA A 186 -14.61 -8.30 18.47
C ALA A 186 -15.45 -7.19 17.83
N TYR A 187 -16.78 -7.26 18.04
CA TYR A 187 -17.69 -6.14 17.88
C TYR A 187 -17.78 -5.42 19.24
N ARG A 188 -17.09 -4.29 19.42
CA ARG A 188 -17.13 -3.57 20.70
C ARG A 188 -18.55 -3.18 21.04
N ARG A 189 -18.88 -3.25 22.33
CA ARG A 189 -20.23 -2.98 22.86
C ARG A 189 -20.26 -1.64 23.57
N ARG A 190 -21.47 -1.10 23.73
CA ARG A 190 -21.73 0.01 24.64
C ARG A 190 -21.50 -0.43 26.09
N ALA A 191 -21.18 0.51 26.97
CA ALA A 191 -21.06 0.21 28.38
C ALA A 191 -22.38 -0.42 28.91
N ASP A 192 -22.25 -1.46 29.71
CA ASP A 192 -23.36 -2.18 30.36
C ASP A 192 -24.46 -2.68 29.40
N SER A 193 -24.09 -2.91 28.11
CA SER A 193 -25.00 -3.33 27.06
C SER A 193 -24.37 -4.32 26.11
N ARG A 194 -25.19 -5.15 25.46
CA ARG A 194 -24.76 -6.00 24.34
C ARG A 194 -24.80 -5.25 23.00
N GLU A 195 -25.30 -4.04 22.98
CA GLU A 195 -25.45 -3.28 21.73
C GLU A 195 -24.11 -2.85 21.17
N PRO A 196 -23.82 -3.11 19.87
CA PRO A 196 -22.57 -2.69 19.24
C PRO A 196 -22.42 -1.17 19.26
N ASN A 197 -21.24 -0.69 19.65
CA ASN A 197 -20.91 0.75 19.62
C ASN A 197 -20.36 1.22 18.28
N GLY A 198 -20.24 0.30 17.30
CA GLY A 198 -19.76 0.57 15.95
C GLY A 198 -18.28 0.25 15.72
N VAL A 199 -17.49 0.01 16.75
CA VAL A 199 -16.06 -0.33 16.61
C VAL A 199 -15.91 -1.83 16.36
N PHE A 200 -15.13 -2.18 15.31
CA PHE A 200 -14.79 -3.53 14.89
C PHE A 200 -13.30 -3.78 15.05
N GLU A 201 -12.92 -4.91 15.63
CA GLU A 201 -11.52 -5.30 15.86
C GLU A 201 -11.19 -6.57 15.09
N GLU A 202 -10.00 -6.60 14.47
CA GLU A 202 -9.37 -7.74 13.83
C GLU A 202 -10.35 -8.52 12.93
N MET A 203 -10.67 -9.78 13.22
CA MET A 203 -11.56 -10.60 12.38
C MET A 203 -12.96 -9.99 12.21
N ALA A 204 -13.45 -9.20 13.15
CA ALA A 204 -14.70 -8.46 12.98
C ALA A 204 -14.55 -7.31 11.96
N HIS A 205 -13.40 -6.60 11.98
CA HIS A 205 -13.06 -5.62 10.96
C HIS A 205 -13.00 -6.25 9.57
N TYR A 206 -12.25 -7.34 9.39
CA TYR A 206 -12.14 -8.02 8.10
C TYR A 206 -13.47 -8.58 7.59
N ALA A 207 -14.32 -9.09 8.48
CA ALA A 207 -15.65 -9.58 8.13
C ALA A 207 -16.56 -8.48 7.58
N VAL A 208 -16.47 -7.26 8.11
CA VAL A 208 -17.21 -6.09 7.59
C VAL A 208 -16.55 -5.56 6.32
N MET A 209 -15.23 -5.47 6.28
CA MET A 209 -14.47 -5.03 5.11
C MET A 209 -14.74 -5.91 3.87
N ALA A 210 -14.91 -7.21 4.04
CA ALA A 210 -15.26 -8.13 2.96
C ALA A 210 -16.66 -7.86 2.34
N ARG A 211 -17.50 -7.04 2.99
CA ARG A 211 -18.82 -6.62 2.52
C ARG A 211 -18.81 -5.28 1.78
N LEU A 212 -17.66 -4.58 1.77
CA LEU A 212 -17.51 -3.35 0.98
C LEU A 212 -17.90 -3.63 -0.48
N PRO A 213 -18.60 -2.71 -1.13
CA PRO A 213 -18.85 -2.81 -2.55
C PRO A 213 -17.53 -2.96 -3.30
N ARG A 214 -17.41 -4.03 -4.10
CA ARG A 214 -16.21 -4.23 -4.90
C ARG A 214 -16.17 -3.17 -6.01
N PRO A 215 -15.02 -2.51 -6.23
CA PRO A 215 -14.86 -1.66 -7.39
C PRO A 215 -15.11 -2.48 -8.66
N ASN A 216 -15.82 -1.93 -9.63
CA ASN A 216 -15.84 -2.55 -10.95
C ASN A 216 -14.44 -2.43 -11.60
N PRO A 217 -14.11 -3.24 -12.62
CA PRO A 217 -12.79 -3.22 -13.25
C PRO A 217 -12.35 -1.84 -13.74
N ASP A 218 -13.25 -1.04 -14.27
CA ASP A 218 -12.94 0.31 -14.78
C ASP A 218 -12.58 1.26 -13.63
N SER A 219 -13.30 1.18 -12.50
CA SER A 219 -12.99 1.99 -11.33
C SER A 219 -11.69 1.55 -10.63
N ALA A 220 -11.38 0.25 -10.62
CA ALA A 220 -10.11 -0.26 -10.13
C ALA A 220 -8.93 0.25 -10.97
N LEU A 221 -9.07 0.21 -12.29
CA LEU A 221 -8.07 0.73 -13.21
C LEU A 221 -7.90 2.26 -13.08
N THR A 222 -9.01 2.99 -12.96
CA THR A 222 -8.98 4.44 -12.72
C THR A 222 -8.27 4.77 -11.40
N GLY A 223 -8.53 4.02 -10.33
CA GLY A 223 -7.84 4.16 -9.05
C GLY A 223 -6.35 3.90 -9.18
N LEU A 224 -5.96 2.84 -9.91
CA LEU A 224 -4.55 2.52 -10.20
C LEU A 224 -3.86 3.68 -10.93
N GLN A 225 -4.45 4.20 -12.00
CA GLN A 225 -3.88 5.31 -12.77
C GLN A 225 -3.73 6.59 -11.95
N LYS A 226 -4.74 6.96 -11.15
CA LYS A 226 -4.67 8.10 -10.21
C LYS A 226 -3.53 7.93 -9.21
N THR A 227 -3.41 6.74 -8.62
CA THR A 227 -2.36 6.44 -7.63
C THR A 227 -0.99 6.52 -8.27
N MET A 228 -0.79 5.93 -9.43
CA MET A 228 0.48 6.01 -10.14
C MET A 228 0.83 7.45 -10.54
N GLY A 229 -0.15 8.26 -10.97
CA GLY A 229 0.03 9.69 -11.22
C GLY A 229 0.47 10.45 -9.97
N TYR A 230 -0.15 10.17 -8.82
CA TYR A 230 0.25 10.75 -7.54
C TYR A 230 1.68 10.34 -7.16
N LEU A 231 2.02 9.05 -7.22
CA LEU A 231 3.36 8.55 -6.88
C LEU A 231 4.44 9.11 -7.82
N ALA A 232 4.14 9.23 -9.12
CA ALA A 232 5.01 9.90 -10.08
C ALA A 232 5.25 11.38 -9.72
N SER A 233 4.22 12.08 -9.25
CA SER A 233 4.35 13.48 -8.81
C SER A 233 5.24 13.65 -7.57
N GLN A 234 5.46 12.57 -6.80
CA GLN A 234 6.39 12.52 -5.67
C GLN A 234 7.83 12.14 -6.11
N GLY A 235 8.06 11.96 -7.41
CA GLY A 235 9.37 11.60 -7.97
C GLY A 235 9.67 10.11 -8.01
N LEU A 236 8.70 9.24 -7.73
CA LEU A 236 8.86 7.80 -7.87
C LEU A 236 8.85 7.39 -9.34
N THR A 237 9.73 6.48 -9.72
CA THR A 237 9.81 5.85 -11.05
C THR A 237 9.62 4.35 -11.00
N THR A 238 9.84 3.76 -9.82
CA THR A 238 9.56 2.35 -9.52
C THR A 238 8.77 2.26 -8.24
N VAL A 239 7.71 1.46 -8.25
CA VAL A 239 6.82 1.25 -7.10
C VAL A 239 6.66 -0.22 -6.79
N GLN A 240 6.42 -0.54 -5.52
CA GLN A 240 6.23 -1.90 -5.07
C GLN A 240 4.76 -2.20 -4.76
N ASP A 241 4.32 -3.43 -5.04
CA ASP A 241 3.14 -4.04 -4.44
C ASP A 241 3.58 -5.24 -3.58
N GLY A 242 3.83 -4.97 -2.30
CA GLY A 242 4.45 -5.89 -1.36
C GLY A 242 3.51 -6.96 -0.79
N GLY A 243 2.43 -7.30 -1.48
CA GLY A 243 1.46 -8.29 -0.99
C GLY A 243 0.24 -8.44 -1.88
N ALA A 244 0.47 -8.53 -3.20
CA ALA A 244 -0.60 -8.64 -4.19
C ALA A 244 -1.30 -10.00 -4.15
N ASN A 245 -2.61 -10.02 -4.03
CA ASN A 245 -3.42 -11.22 -4.23
C ASN A 245 -3.60 -11.52 -5.73
N THR A 246 -4.29 -12.60 -6.06
CA THR A 246 -4.48 -13.00 -7.47
C THR A 246 -5.24 -11.93 -8.29
N GLU A 247 -6.26 -11.31 -7.74
CA GLU A 247 -7.05 -10.26 -8.41
C GLU A 247 -6.18 -9.02 -8.67
N ASN A 248 -5.34 -8.64 -7.71
CA ASN A 248 -4.40 -7.52 -7.85
C ASN A 248 -3.36 -7.78 -8.93
N LEU A 249 -2.80 -9.00 -8.98
CA LEU A 249 -1.85 -9.39 -10.02
C LEU A 249 -2.50 -9.38 -11.41
N GLN A 250 -3.75 -9.82 -11.53
CA GLN A 250 -4.50 -9.77 -12.80
C GLN A 250 -4.76 -8.31 -13.24
N LEU A 251 -5.11 -7.42 -12.31
CA LEU A 251 -5.26 -5.99 -12.60
C LEU A 251 -3.95 -5.38 -13.13
N LEU A 252 -2.83 -5.62 -12.44
CA LEU A 252 -1.52 -5.10 -12.83
C LEU A 252 -1.06 -5.67 -14.17
N GLN A 253 -1.26 -6.97 -14.40
CA GLN A 253 -0.92 -7.62 -15.66
C GLN A 253 -1.75 -7.08 -16.82
N SER A 254 -3.06 -6.89 -16.62
CA SER A 254 -3.94 -6.29 -17.63
C SER A 254 -3.53 -4.84 -17.93
N ALA A 255 -3.23 -4.05 -16.90
CA ALA A 255 -2.75 -2.68 -17.08
C ALA A 255 -1.43 -2.64 -17.85
N ALA A 256 -0.49 -3.55 -17.57
CA ALA A 256 0.77 -3.70 -18.31
C ALA A 256 0.56 -4.05 -19.78
N GLN A 257 -0.28 -5.06 -20.05
CA GLN A 257 -0.57 -5.51 -21.42
C GLN A 257 -1.21 -4.41 -22.27
N ASN A 258 -1.98 -3.52 -21.65
CA ASN A 258 -2.63 -2.38 -22.33
C ASN A 258 -1.77 -1.09 -22.32
N GLY A 259 -0.52 -1.13 -21.85
CA GLY A 259 0.39 0.02 -21.84
C GLY A 259 -0.06 1.16 -20.89
N LEU A 260 -0.81 0.83 -19.84
CA LEU A 260 -1.41 1.80 -18.90
C LEU A 260 -0.52 2.08 -17.68
N LEU A 261 0.60 1.35 -17.53
CA LEU A 261 1.56 1.61 -16.45
C LEU A 261 2.54 2.71 -16.88
N ASN A 262 2.58 3.80 -16.12
CA ASN A 262 3.53 4.92 -16.30
C ASN A 262 4.74 4.85 -15.36
N LEU A 263 4.74 3.92 -14.40
CA LEU A 263 5.85 3.59 -13.50
C LEU A 263 6.20 2.11 -13.64
N ASP A 264 7.42 1.75 -13.31
CA ASP A 264 7.79 0.35 -13.19
C ASP A 264 7.18 -0.23 -11.91
N VAL A 265 6.55 -1.41 -12.00
CA VAL A 265 5.84 -2.05 -10.89
C VAL A 265 6.50 -3.39 -10.57
N VAL A 266 6.90 -3.55 -9.30
CA VAL A 266 7.45 -4.79 -8.75
C VAL A 266 6.46 -5.36 -7.75
N ALA A 267 5.81 -6.47 -8.08
CA ALA A 267 4.87 -7.12 -7.16
C ALA A 267 5.49 -8.32 -6.45
N TYR A 268 5.05 -8.53 -5.20
CA TYR A 268 5.29 -9.75 -4.44
C TYR A 268 3.95 -10.41 -4.19
N ARG A 269 3.80 -11.65 -4.65
CA ARG A 269 2.55 -12.40 -4.50
C ARG A 269 2.34 -12.78 -3.04
N TYR A 270 1.18 -12.46 -2.48
CA TYR A 270 0.79 -12.97 -1.17
C TYR A 270 0.73 -14.50 -1.20
N TRP A 271 1.42 -15.12 -0.26
CA TRP A 271 1.50 -16.56 -0.11
C TRP A 271 1.15 -16.98 1.32
N SER A 272 0.19 -17.91 1.43
CA SER A 272 -0.09 -18.62 2.69
C SER A 272 0.57 -19.99 2.62
N PRO A 273 1.67 -20.24 3.35
CA PRO A 273 2.35 -21.53 3.31
C PRO A 273 1.56 -22.66 4.00
N ILE A 274 0.48 -22.32 4.72
CA ILE A 274 -0.43 -23.31 5.28
C ILE A 274 -1.33 -23.84 4.16
N GLY A 275 -1.09 -25.08 3.75
CA GLY A 275 -1.90 -25.77 2.73
C GLY A 275 -1.69 -25.34 1.28
N MET A 276 -0.74 -24.42 1.03
CA MET A 276 -0.43 -23.94 -0.32
C MET A 276 1.05 -24.18 -0.65
N ALA A 277 1.33 -24.73 -1.84
CA ALA A 277 2.67 -24.83 -2.37
C ALA A 277 3.22 -23.43 -2.72
N LEU A 278 4.56 -23.31 -2.78
CA LEU A 278 5.20 -22.08 -3.23
C LEU A 278 4.79 -21.77 -4.67
N PRO A 279 4.20 -20.60 -4.96
CA PRO A 279 3.76 -20.24 -6.30
C PRO A 279 4.97 -19.78 -7.14
N LYS A 280 5.50 -20.67 -7.98
CA LYS A 280 6.66 -20.38 -8.86
C LYS A 280 6.27 -19.80 -10.21
N GLU A 281 5.08 -20.08 -10.69
CA GLU A 281 4.60 -19.79 -12.05
C GLU A 281 4.44 -18.29 -12.37
N PHE A 282 4.41 -17.45 -11.34
CA PHE A 282 4.26 -15.98 -11.48
C PHE A 282 5.57 -15.21 -11.27
N VAL A 283 6.64 -15.88 -10.83
CA VAL A 283 7.90 -15.19 -10.55
C VAL A 283 8.67 -14.99 -11.84
N SER A 284 8.96 -13.75 -12.17
CA SER A 284 9.76 -13.35 -13.34
C SER A 284 10.72 -12.24 -12.93
N ASN A 285 12.02 -12.45 -13.14
CA ASN A 285 13.04 -11.43 -12.90
C ASN A 285 13.07 -10.33 -13.97
N GLU A 286 12.25 -10.47 -15.04
CA GLU A 286 12.23 -9.55 -16.17
C GLU A 286 10.92 -8.74 -16.21
N TYR A 287 11.05 -7.46 -16.52
CA TYR A 287 9.89 -6.61 -16.76
C TYR A 287 9.21 -6.95 -18.08
N GLN A 288 7.89 -7.11 -18.04
CA GLN A 288 7.03 -7.14 -19.21
C GLN A 288 6.13 -5.90 -19.17
N ASN A 289 6.37 -4.96 -20.07
CA ASN A 289 5.60 -3.71 -20.13
C ASN A 289 5.55 -2.99 -18.77
N ARG A 290 6.70 -2.78 -18.12
CA ARG A 290 6.84 -2.13 -16.80
C ARG A 290 6.32 -2.94 -15.59
N PHE A 291 5.98 -4.20 -15.74
CA PHE A 291 5.48 -5.04 -14.65
C PHE A 291 6.30 -6.32 -14.53
N ARG A 292 6.62 -6.69 -13.28
CA ARG A 292 7.17 -8.00 -12.94
C ARG A 292 6.66 -8.49 -11.59
N VAL A 293 6.63 -9.79 -11.38
CA VAL A 293 6.43 -10.42 -10.08
C VAL A 293 7.76 -10.97 -9.60
N ASP A 294 8.34 -10.31 -8.60
CA ASP A 294 9.72 -10.59 -8.16
C ASP A 294 9.80 -11.74 -7.17
N GLY A 295 8.74 -11.97 -6.38
CA GLY A 295 8.75 -13.02 -5.37
C GLY A 295 7.43 -13.18 -4.64
N VAL A 296 7.51 -13.66 -3.40
CA VAL A 296 6.35 -13.93 -2.54
C VAL A 296 6.40 -13.14 -1.24
N LYS A 297 5.23 -12.89 -0.65
CA LYS A 297 5.04 -12.22 0.64
C LYS A 297 4.35 -13.16 1.62
N ILE A 298 4.92 -13.31 2.82
CA ILE A 298 4.28 -13.99 3.97
C ILE A 298 4.06 -13.01 5.12
N ILE A 299 3.17 -13.35 6.04
CA ILE A 299 2.86 -12.55 7.24
C ILE A 299 3.10 -13.43 8.46
N LEU A 300 4.02 -13.01 9.34
CA LEU A 300 4.39 -13.76 10.53
C LEU A 300 3.63 -13.31 11.77
N ASP A 301 3.23 -12.04 11.85
CA ASP A 301 2.49 -11.49 12.99
C ASP A 301 1.59 -10.30 12.59
N GLY A 302 1.02 -9.62 13.56
CA GLY A 302 0.17 -8.45 13.35
C GLY A 302 0.91 -7.12 13.48
N SER A 303 0.23 -6.09 14.02
CA SER A 303 0.76 -4.72 14.13
C SER A 303 0.99 -4.28 15.58
N PRO A 304 2.01 -3.43 15.87
CA PRO A 304 2.19 -2.82 17.18
C PRO A 304 0.99 -1.94 17.59
N GLN A 305 0.41 -1.21 16.64
CA GLN A 305 -0.75 -0.33 16.86
C GLN A 305 -1.98 -1.13 17.29
N GLY A 306 -2.24 -2.26 16.63
CA GLY A 306 -3.30 -3.20 17.01
C GLY A 306 -2.95 -4.06 18.21
N LYS A 307 -1.73 -3.97 18.75
CA LYS A 307 -1.17 -4.82 19.82
C LYS A 307 -1.21 -6.31 19.48
N THR A 308 -1.07 -6.64 18.20
CA THR A 308 -1.06 -8.00 17.67
C THR A 308 0.32 -8.43 17.15
N ALA A 309 1.28 -7.51 17.12
CA ALA A 309 2.69 -7.83 16.86
C ALA A 309 3.21 -8.79 17.94
N PHE A 310 3.94 -9.84 17.52
CA PHE A 310 4.44 -10.87 18.43
C PHE A 310 5.77 -10.46 19.06
N LEU A 311 5.71 -10.07 20.34
CA LEU A 311 6.85 -9.55 21.10
C LEU A 311 7.51 -10.63 21.95
N SER A 312 8.81 -10.47 22.23
CA SER A 312 9.54 -11.29 23.21
C SER A 312 9.09 -10.99 24.65
N ARG A 313 8.56 -9.79 24.91
CA ARG A 313 8.07 -9.32 26.21
C ARG A 313 6.61 -8.92 26.14
N PRO A 314 5.86 -9.00 27.24
CA PRO A 314 4.48 -8.53 27.29
C PRO A 314 4.35 -7.05 26.93
N TYR A 315 3.21 -6.69 26.34
CA TYR A 315 2.83 -5.30 26.15
C TYR A 315 2.68 -4.60 27.50
N THR A 316 3.27 -3.42 27.66
CA THR A 316 3.13 -2.60 28.89
C THR A 316 1.66 -2.30 29.19
N VAL A 317 0.86 -2.08 28.13
CA VAL A 317 -0.59 -1.91 28.22
C VAL A 317 -1.22 -2.92 27.26
N PRO A 318 -1.64 -4.09 27.74
CA PRO A 318 -2.28 -5.10 26.90
C PRO A 318 -3.65 -4.61 26.38
N PRO A 319 -4.21 -5.26 25.34
CA PRO A 319 -5.57 -5.01 24.89
C PRO A 319 -6.60 -5.31 26.01
N VAL A 320 -7.77 -4.67 25.93
CA VAL A 320 -8.87 -4.94 26.85
C VAL A 320 -9.25 -6.42 26.81
N GLY A 321 -9.36 -7.04 27.99
CA GLY A 321 -9.69 -8.47 28.13
C GLY A 321 -8.49 -9.42 28.00
N ARG A 322 -7.26 -8.89 27.87
CA ARG A 322 -6.01 -9.66 27.94
C ARG A 322 -5.31 -9.44 29.27
N ASP A 323 -4.61 -10.46 29.76
CA ASP A 323 -3.83 -10.39 30.99
C ASP A 323 -2.45 -9.71 30.77
N ALA A 324 -1.74 -9.46 31.87
CA ALA A 324 -0.44 -8.79 31.86
C ALA A 324 0.70 -9.59 31.16
N SER A 325 0.49 -10.87 30.84
CA SER A 325 1.45 -11.71 30.11
C SER A 325 1.28 -11.63 28.59
N TYR A 326 0.24 -10.93 28.11
CA TYR A 326 -0.07 -10.85 26.69
C TYR A 326 1.05 -10.15 25.90
N ARG A 327 1.54 -10.81 24.86
CA ARG A 327 2.65 -10.35 24.01
C ARG A 327 2.38 -10.42 22.51
N GLY A 328 1.10 -10.44 22.09
CA GLY A 328 0.73 -10.74 20.71
C GLY A 328 0.80 -12.23 20.42
N TYR A 329 0.82 -12.58 19.15
CA TYR A 329 0.85 -13.98 18.71
C TYR A 329 1.40 -14.09 17.27
N PRO A 330 2.08 -15.21 16.94
CA PRO A 330 2.51 -15.46 15.56
C PRO A 330 1.30 -15.83 14.70
N SER A 331 1.26 -15.32 13.46
CA SER A 331 0.24 -15.70 12.46
C SER A 331 0.54 -17.05 11.82
N LEU A 332 1.81 -17.48 11.83
CA LEU A 332 2.28 -18.77 11.31
C LEU A 332 3.04 -19.52 12.39
N PRO A 333 2.81 -20.83 12.56
CA PRO A 333 3.63 -21.66 13.40
C PRO A 333 5.09 -21.67 12.92
N GLU A 334 6.06 -21.66 13.84
CA GLU A 334 7.49 -21.67 13.55
C GLU A 334 7.92 -22.77 12.55
N PRO A 335 7.48 -24.04 12.64
CA PRO A 335 7.83 -25.05 11.66
C PRO A 335 7.29 -24.78 10.24
N VAL A 336 6.21 -23.99 10.13
CA VAL A 336 5.67 -23.56 8.84
C VAL A 336 6.54 -22.46 8.25
N VAL A 337 6.99 -21.50 9.05
CA VAL A 337 7.94 -20.45 8.64
C VAL A 337 9.24 -21.08 8.14
N GLN A 338 9.81 -22.05 8.91
CA GLN A 338 11.01 -22.78 8.52
C GLN A 338 10.87 -23.43 7.14
N LYS A 339 9.76 -24.15 6.90
CA LYS A 339 9.51 -24.81 5.61
C LYS A 339 9.32 -23.77 4.48
N ALA A 340 8.67 -22.64 4.75
CA ALA A 340 8.43 -21.59 3.78
C ALA A 340 9.75 -20.94 3.33
N VAL A 341 10.61 -20.58 4.28
CA VAL A 341 11.94 -20.01 4.02
C VAL A 341 12.80 -20.99 3.23
N THR A 342 12.89 -22.24 3.67
CA THR A 342 13.64 -23.29 2.95
C THR A 342 13.14 -23.47 1.53
N ALA A 343 11.83 -23.53 1.32
CA ALA A 343 11.24 -23.70 -0.02
C ALA A 343 11.54 -22.49 -0.94
N ALA A 344 11.51 -21.27 -0.40
CA ALA A 344 11.81 -20.06 -1.15
C ALA A 344 13.28 -20.00 -1.56
N LEU A 345 14.21 -20.29 -0.64
CA LEU A 345 15.67 -20.34 -0.88
C LEU A 345 16.01 -21.39 -1.93
N GLN A 346 15.58 -22.63 -1.76
CA GLN A 346 15.83 -23.73 -2.71
C GLN A 346 15.28 -23.45 -4.11
N ALA A 347 14.15 -22.72 -4.18
CA ALA A 347 13.55 -22.30 -5.43
C ALA A 347 14.19 -21.03 -6.02
N ARG A 348 15.06 -20.35 -5.28
CA ARG A 348 15.63 -19.02 -5.60
C ARG A 348 14.53 -17.98 -5.85
N VAL A 349 13.45 -18.04 -5.06
CA VAL A 349 12.34 -17.10 -5.11
C VAL A 349 12.53 -16.08 -3.98
N PRO A 350 12.65 -14.78 -4.26
CA PRO A 350 12.72 -13.75 -3.25
C PRO A 350 11.51 -13.82 -2.30
N LEU A 351 11.76 -13.68 -1.00
CA LEU A 351 10.75 -13.74 0.05
C LEU A 351 10.74 -12.45 0.84
N LEU A 352 9.60 -11.76 0.86
CA LEU A 352 9.30 -10.71 1.82
C LEU A 352 8.52 -11.29 3.00
N ALA A 353 8.86 -10.86 4.21
CA ALA A 353 8.14 -11.25 5.41
C ALA A 353 7.68 -10.02 6.19
N HIS A 354 6.41 -10.01 6.59
CA HIS A 354 5.93 -9.10 7.62
C HIS A 354 6.29 -9.69 8.98
N ALA A 355 7.14 -8.99 9.73
CA ALA A 355 7.60 -9.37 11.06
C ALA A 355 7.82 -8.09 11.87
N ASN A 356 6.77 -7.60 12.52
CA ASN A 356 6.80 -6.35 13.29
C ASN A 356 7.32 -6.56 14.73
N GLY A 357 6.95 -7.67 15.35
CA GLY A 357 7.43 -8.03 16.67
C GLY A 357 8.85 -8.61 16.63
N ASP A 358 9.63 -8.30 17.65
CA ASP A 358 11.00 -8.84 17.81
C ASP A 358 11.01 -10.36 17.86
N ALA A 359 10.02 -11.01 18.52
CA ALA A 359 9.91 -12.47 18.52
C ALA A 359 9.52 -13.04 17.14
N ALA A 360 8.71 -12.33 16.35
CA ALA A 360 8.42 -12.74 14.97
C ALA A 360 9.65 -12.61 14.06
N ALA A 361 10.44 -11.53 14.25
CA ALA A 361 11.69 -11.33 13.54
C ALA A 361 12.74 -12.42 13.90
N GLU A 362 12.83 -12.81 15.18
CA GLU A 362 13.70 -13.91 15.63
C GLU A 362 13.35 -15.25 14.95
N ILE A 363 12.04 -15.60 14.90
CA ILE A 363 11.58 -16.80 14.17
C ILE A 363 12.01 -16.77 12.69
N LEU A 364 11.94 -15.61 12.05
CA LEU A 364 12.38 -15.47 10.65
C LEU A 364 13.87 -15.64 10.50
N ILE A 365 14.68 -15.02 11.36
CA ILE A 365 16.14 -15.10 11.33
C ILE A 365 16.59 -16.54 11.55
N ASP A 366 16.05 -17.21 12.57
CA ASP A 366 16.36 -18.62 12.86
C ASP A 366 15.99 -19.54 11.68
N ALA A 367 14.89 -19.26 11.01
CA ALA A 367 14.48 -20.01 9.83
C ALA A 367 15.45 -19.80 8.65
N VAL A 368 15.96 -18.59 8.45
CA VAL A 368 16.96 -18.28 7.41
C VAL A 368 18.30 -18.95 7.73
N ASP A 369 18.79 -18.85 8.96
CA ASP A 369 20.04 -19.45 9.37
C ASP A 369 20.01 -20.98 9.23
N ALA A 370 18.91 -21.62 9.66
CA ALA A 370 18.76 -23.06 9.53
C ALA A 370 18.69 -23.52 8.06
N ALA A 371 18.04 -22.74 7.18
CA ALA A 371 17.96 -23.05 5.77
C ALA A 371 19.32 -22.82 5.06
N ALA A 372 20.08 -21.79 5.41
CA ALA A 372 21.41 -21.51 4.87
C ALA A 372 22.42 -22.61 5.24
N VAL A 373 22.36 -23.15 6.48
CA VAL A 373 23.22 -24.27 6.91
C VAL A 373 22.88 -25.56 6.15
N ALA A 374 21.62 -25.77 5.78
CA ALA A 374 21.20 -26.96 5.05
C ALA A 374 21.64 -26.95 3.56
N GLU A 375 21.97 -25.78 2.99
CA GLU A 375 22.45 -25.62 1.61
C GLU A 375 23.97 -25.56 1.48
N ALA A 376 24.70 -25.41 2.59
CA ALA A 376 26.17 -25.37 2.65
C ALA A 376 26.80 -26.77 2.71
#